data_0bd68d61ffa5c7c34b499cc8ec86fbae
#
_entry.id   0bd68d61ffa5c7c34b499cc8ec86fbae
#
_cell.length_a   1.000
_cell.length_b   1.000
_cell.length_c   1.000
_cell.angle_alpha   90.00
_cell.angle_beta   90.00
_cell.angle_gamma   90.00
#
_symmetry.space_group_name_H-M   'P 1'
#
loop_
_entity.id
_entity.type
_entity.pdbx_description
1 polymer ?
#
loop_
_entity_poly.entity_id
_entity_poly.type
_entity_poly.pdbx_seq_one_letter_code
_entity_poly.pdbx_strand_id
1 'polypeptide(L)'
;MKEHSVFIDESGDFGDVKERPAYYLVTFVFHDQDYPIEQQVIKLEESVKNAGFDVEYIHTGPVIRREEIFTGHSIDDRRKLLYKMLNFVNACPISCLTIAIDRKEAVDKVSLSGKLAKAIHGAMSAHQEYFLSYDKIIVYYDNGQNELSAILNAVFSIQFSNVEFRKAEPQRYRLLQAADFICSMELLRIKKDEKRLSKSEENFFYKSQELKKTFLKSIDKKKL
;
A
#
# COMPACT_ATOMS: atom_id res chain seq x y z
N MET A 1 21.51 10.41 14.00
CA MET A 1 21.28 9.08 13.41
C MET A 1 20.09 9.24 12.48
N LYS A 2 20.32 9.03 11.19
CA LYS A 2 19.30 9.22 10.16
C LYS A 2 18.44 7.96 10.06
N GLU A 3 17.16 8.05 10.38
CA GLU A 3 16.24 6.92 10.40
C GLU A 3 15.29 6.94 9.22
N HIS A 4 15.03 5.76 8.67
CA HIS A 4 14.12 5.56 7.55
C HIS A 4 13.00 4.60 7.92
N SER A 5 11.77 5.02 7.73
CA SER A 5 10.57 4.20 7.96
C SER A 5 10.09 3.56 6.67
N VAL A 6 9.77 2.28 6.73
CA VAL A 6 9.19 1.50 5.63
C VAL A 6 7.85 0.95 6.10
N PHE A 7 6.76 1.44 5.55
CA PHE A 7 5.40 0.96 5.85
C PHE A 7 4.96 0.00 4.74
N ILE A 8 4.48 -1.18 5.12
CA ILE A 8 4.20 -2.26 4.18
C ILE A 8 2.74 -2.69 4.31
N ASP A 9 2.10 -2.83 3.15
CA ASP A 9 0.78 -3.44 3.02
C ASP A 9 0.74 -4.37 1.81
N GLU A 10 -0.16 -5.35 1.83
CA GLU A 10 -0.30 -6.31 0.74
C GLU A 10 -1.75 -6.46 0.26
N SER A 11 -1.88 -7.00 -0.95
CA SER A 11 -3.16 -7.42 -1.52
C SER A 11 -3.05 -8.82 -2.11
N GLY A 12 -3.94 -9.68 -1.69
CA GLY A 12 -3.91 -11.11 -2.00
C GLY A 12 -3.53 -11.94 -0.78
N ASP A 13 -3.41 -13.24 -0.96
CA ASP A 13 -3.02 -14.17 0.10
C ASP A 13 -2.23 -15.36 -0.45
N PHE A 14 -1.60 -16.16 0.43
CA PHE A 14 -0.79 -17.32 0.08
C PHE A 14 -1.58 -18.64 -0.11
N GLY A 15 -2.90 -18.63 -0.08
CA GLY A 15 -3.63 -19.88 -0.17
C GLY A 15 -3.79 -20.46 -1.60
N ASP A 16 -4.75 -21.39 -1.81
CA ASP A 16 -4.88 -22.16 -3.05
C ASP A 16 -5.22 -21.31 -4.29
N VAL A 17 -4.57 -21.63 -5.42
CA VAL A 17 -4.63 -20.86 -6.66
C VAL A 17 -6.04 -20.81 -7.30
N LYS A 18 -6.92 -21.77 -6.99
CA LYS A 18 -8.21 -21.95 -7.69
C LYS A 18 -9.32 -20.97 -7.30
N GLU A 19 -9.22 -20.32 -6.14
CA GLU A 19 -10.31 -19.49 -5.57
C GLU A 19 -9.95 -18.01 -5.36
N ARG A 20 -8.84 -17.48 -5.94
CA ARG A 20 -8.17 -16.28 -5.41
C ARG A 20 -7.82 -15.22 -6.43
N PRO A 21 -7.51 -13.98 -5.95
CA PRO A 21 -7.10 -12.91 -6.83
C PRO A 21 -5.92 -13.31 -7.71
N ALA A 22 -5.96 -12.89 -8.96
CA ALA A 22 -4.95 -13.25 -9.97
C ALA A 22 -3.54 -12.78 -9.61
N TYR A 23 -3.42 -11.80 -8.71
CA TYR A 23 -2.17 -11.15 -8.33
C TYR A 23 -1.96 -11.15 -6.82
N TYR A 24 -0.69 -11.25 -6.42
CA TYR A 24 -0.23 -10.94 -5.08
C TYR A 24 0.62 -9.68 -5.15
N LEU A 25 0.23 -8.64 -4.44
CA LEU A 25 0.93 -7.37 -4.41
C LEU A 25 1.51 -7.12 -3.03
N VAL A 26 2.70 -6.49 -2.98
CA VAL A 26 3.25 -5.89 -1.77
C VAL A 26 3.69 -4.48 -2.10
N THR A 27 3.20 -3.53 -1.33
CA THR A 27 3.52 -2.11 -1.45
C THR A 27 4.36 -1.64 -0.28
N PHE A 28 5.42 -0.95 -0.59
CA PHE A 28 6.34 -0.30 0.34
C PHE A 28 6.14 1.21 0.23
N VAL A 29 5.90 1.87 1.35
CA VAL A 29 5.90 3.33 1.47
C VAL A 29 7.11 3.72 2.31
N PHE A 30 7.97 4.53 1.74
CA PHE A 30 9.24 4.98 2.30
C PHE A 30 9.12 6.39 2.82
N HIS A 31 9.60 6.63 4.05
CA HIS A 31 9.56 7.92 4.69
C HIS A 31 10.86 8.21 5.45
N ASP A 32 11.53 9.29 5.08
CA ASP A 32 12.67 9.83 5.81
C ASP A 32 12.17 10.58 7.05
N GLN A 33 12.54 10.11 8.25
CA GLN A 33 12.05 10.68 9.51
C GLN A 33 12.52 12.10 9.80
N ASP A 34 13.53 12.60 9.07
CA ASP A 34 13.95 14.00 9.14
C ASP A 34 12.89 14.97 8.57
N TYR A 35 11.88 14.46 7.84
CA TYR A 35 10.79 15.25 7.27
C TYR A 35 9.45 14.92 7.99
N PRO A 36 9.07 15.64 9.01
CA PRO A 36 7.89 15.35 9.83
C PRO A 36 6.58 15.45 9.02
N ILE A 37 5.60 14.60 9.34
CA ILE A 37 4.29 14.52 8.67
C ILE A 37 3.10 14.83 9.59
N GLU A 38 3.34 15.30 10.81
CA GLU A 38 2.28 15.53 11.80
C GLU A 38 1.21 16.50 11.28
N GLN A 39 1.63 17.55 10.55
CA GLN A 39 0.70 18.51 9.97
C GLN A 39 -0.19 17.90 8.89
N GLN A 40 0.36 16.98 8.09
CA GLN A 40 -0.38 16.23 7.07
C GLN A 40 -1.38 15.27 7.71
N VAL A 41 -0.99 14.60 8.81
CA VAL A 41 -1.87 13.72 9.59
C VAL A 41 -3.03 14.53 10.19
N ILE A 42 -2.76 15.64 10.88
CA ILE A 42 -3.79 16.51 11.46
C ILE A 42 -4.78 16.98 10.38
N LYS A 43 -4.28 17.44 9.23
CA LYS A 43 -5.13 17.89 8.11
C LYS A 43 -6.00 16.76 7.55
N LEU A 44 -5.47 15.53 7.45
CA LEU A 44 -6.26 14.37 7.04
C LEU A 44 -7.41 14.14 8.04
N GLU A 45 -7.10 14.03 9.32
CA GLU A 45 -8.07 13.73 10.38
C GLU A 45 -9.17 14.80 10.49
N GLU A 46 -8.80 16.07 10.48
CA GLU A 46 -9.75 17.19 10.44
C GLU A 46 -10.63 17.13 9.19
N SER A 47 -10.03 16.88 8.02
CA SER A 47 -10.77 16.81 6.76
C SER A 47 -11.75 15.66 6.72
N VAL A 48 -11.41 14.50 7.31
CA VAL A 48 -12.27 13.33 7.42
C VAL A 48 -13.43 13.64 8.37
N LYS A 49 -13.14 14.18 9.56
CA LYS A 49 -14.15 14.57 10.54
C LYS A 49 -15.11 15.63 9.99
N ASN A 50 -14.58 16.68 9.34
CA ASN A 50 -15.39 17.74 8.73
C ASN A 50 -16.29 17.24 7.58
N ALA A 51 -15.99 16.09 6.99
CA ALA A 51 -16.86 15.44 6.02
C ALA A 51 -17.89 14.50 6.65
N GLY A 52 -17.98 14.48 7.98
CA GLY A 52 -18.96 13.68 8.72
C GLY A 52 -18.58 12.21 8.87
N PHE A 53 -17.30 11.87 8.70
CA PHE A 53 -16.81 10.52 8.95
C PHE A 53 -16.19 10.42 10.33
N ASP A 54 -16.64 9.43 11.08
CA ASP A 54 -16.03 9.01 12.35
C ASP A 54 -15.33 7.67 12.14
N VAL A 55 -14.15 7.71 11.49
CA VAL A 55 -13.39 6.52 11.12
C VAL A 55 -11.94 6.66 11.56
N GLU A 56 -11.46 5.70 12.31
CA GLU A 56 -10.05 5.62 12.72
C GLU A 56 -9.15 5.05 11.60
N TYR A 57 -9.74 4.26 10.71
CA TYR A 57 -9.03 3.58 9.63
C TYR A 57 -9.77 3.74 8.29
N ILE A 58 -9.08 4.31 7.31
CA ILE A 58 -9.57 4.40 5.94
C ILE A 58 -9.06 3.16 5.18
N HIS A 59 -9.86 2.10 5.19
CA HIS A 59 -9.56 0.86 4.47
C HIS A 59 -10.03 0.99 3.01
N THR A 60 -9.10 1.13 2.09
CA THR A 60 -9.36 1.53 0.69
C THR A 60 -10.25 0.54 -0.06
N GLY A 61 -9.99 -0.76 0.08
CA GLY A 61 -10.79 -1.80 -0.56
C GLY A 61 -12.27 -1.71 -0.19
N PRO A 62 -12.65 -1.77 1.09
CA PRO A 62 -14.01 -1.56 1.58
C PRO A 62 -14.64 -0.23 1.18
N VAL A 63 -13.89 0.88 1.17
CA VAL A 63 -14.38 2.18 0.66
C VAL A 63 -14.85 2.05 -0.79
N ILE A 64 -14.08 1.39 -1.64
CA ILE A 64 -14.42 1.24 -3.07
C ILE A 64 -15.56 0.25 -3.25
N ARG A 65 -15.54 -0.91 -2.59
CA ARG A 65 -16.50 -2.00 -2.76
C ARG A 65 -17.78 -1.84 -1.95
N ARG A 66 -17.88 -0.81 -1.09
CA ARG A 66 -19.01 -0.58 -0.19
C ARG A 66 -19.17 -1.70 0.84
N GLU A 67 -18.10 -2.02 1.53
CA GLU A 67 -18.04 -3.09 2.55
C GLU A 67 -17.83 -2.50 3.95
N GLU A 68 -17.90 -3.34 4.97
CA GLU A 68 -17.64 -2.99 6.38
C GLU A 68 -18.51 -1.79 6.83
N ILE A 69 -17.90 -0.82 7.50
CA ILE A 69 -18.57 0.40 7.99
C ILE A 69 -19.07 1.31 6.86
N PHE A 70 -18.60 1.09 5.62
CA PHE A 70 -18.97 1.94 4.45
C PHE A 70 -20.25 1.48 3.74
N THR A 71 -20.93 0.42 4.20
CA THR A 71 -22.18 -0.09 3.60
C THR A 71 -23.30 0.94 3.60
N GLY A 72 -23.37 1.81 4.62
CA GLY A 72 -24.36 2.88 4.76
C GLY A 72 -24.04 4.16 3.97
N HIS A 73 -22.82 4.31 3.47
CA HIS A 73 -22.39 5.54 2.81
C HIS A 73 -22.69 5.55 1.31
N SER A 74 -23.06 6.74 0.80
CA SER A 74 -23.25 6.96 -0.63
C SER A 74 -21.93 6.79 -1.40
N ILE A 75 -22.01 6.59 -2.71
CA ILE A 75 -20.81 6.51 -3.56
C ILE A 75 -20.03 7.84 -3.52
N ASP A 76 -20.73 8.97 -3.46
CA ASP A 76 -20.09 10.28 -3.45
C ASP A 76 -19.37 10.57 -2.13
N ASP A 77 -19.93 10.12 -1.01
CA ASP A 77 -19.24 10.26 0.29
C ASP A 77 -17.99 9.38 0.35
N ARG A 78 -18.08 8.14 -0.11
CA ARG A 78 -16.93 7.23 -0.20
C ARG A 78 -15.84 7.77 -1.14
N ARG A 79 -16.21 8.40 -2.26
CA ARG A 79 -15.28 9.11 -3.14
C ARG A 79 -14.59 10.27 -2.43
N LYS A 80 -15.34 11.11 -1.71
CA LYS A 80 -14.77 12.20 -0.91
C LYS A 80 -13.71 11.68 0.07
N LEU A 81 -14.00 10.56 0.74
CA LEU A 81 -13.07 9.94 1.67
C LEU A 81 -11.78 9.48 0.95
N LEU A 82 -11.92 8.81 -0.20
CA LEU A 82 -10.77 8.37 -0.99
C LEU A 82 -9.92 9.54 -1.50
N TYR A 83 -10.53 10.66 -1.88
CA TYR A 83 -9.82 11.88 -2.24
C TYR A 83 -9.04 12.51 -1.08
N LYS A 84 -9.55 12.39 0.15
CA LYS A 84 -8.80 12.85 1.34
C LYS A 84 -7.53 12.04 1.53
N MET A 85 -7.60 10.72 1.33
CA MET A 85 -6.42 9.87 1.36
C MET A 85 -5.44 10.20 0.22
N LEU A 86 -5.93 10.43 -1.00
CA LEU A 86 -5.11 10.88 -2.12
C LEU A 86 -4.38 12.20 -1.81
N ASN A 87 -5.08 13.17 -1.23
CA ASN A 87 -4.50 14.45 -0.85
C ASN A 87 -3.43 14.29 0.25
N PHE A 88 -3.66 13.41 1.21
CA PHE A 88 -2.67 13.06 2.23
C PHE A 88 -1.41 12.46 1.60
N VAL A 89 -1.55 11.44 0.75
CA VAL A 89 -0.42 10.82 0.02
C VAL A 89 0.34 11.84 -0.81
N ASN A 90 -0.36 12.76 -1.49
CA ASN A 90 0.28 13.81 -2.28
C ASN A 90 1.07 14.79 -1.41
N ALA A 91 0.56 15.14 -0.24
CA ALA A 91 1.16 16.13 0.66
C ALA A 91 2.33 15.57 1.48
N CYS A 92 2.39 14.24 1.71
CA CYS A 92 3.46 13.63 2.47
C CYS A 92 4.76 13.55 1.66
N PRO A 93 5.93 13.79 2.30
CA PRO A 93 7.24 13.59 1.71
C PRO A 93 7.61 12.09 1.72
N ILE A 94 6.92 11.31 0.91
CA ILE A 94 7.09 9.86 0.80
C ILE A 94 7.44 9.46 -0.63
N SER A 95 8.10 8.32 -0.75
CA SER A 95 8.18 7.56 -2.00
C SER A 95 7.56 6.17 -1.82
N CYS A 96 7.31 5.47 -2.91
CA CYS A 96 6.70 4.14 -2.85
C CYS A 96 7.23 3.21 -3.94
N LEU A 97 7.09 1.92 -3.67
CA LEU A 97 7.39 0.85 -4.61
C LEU A 97 6.36 -0.26 -4.41
N THR A 98 5.81 -0.78 -5.50
CA THR A 98 4.89 -1.93 -5.44
C THR A 98 5.43 -3.07 -6.28
N ILE A 99 5.46 -4.25 -5.70
CA ILE A 99 5.82 -5.52 -6.34
C ILE A 99 4.52 -6.28 -6.58
N ALA A 100 4.32 -6.75 -7.81
CA ALA A 100 3.16 -7.56 -8.16
C ALA A 100 3.65 -8.90 -8.75
N ILE A 101 3.12 -10.00 -8.24
CA ILE A 101 3.36 -11.35 -8.75
C ILE A 101 2.06 -11.88 -9.36
N ASP A 102 2.09 -12.28 -10.64
CA ASP A 102 0.99 -13.03 -11.23
C ASP A 102 0.98 -14.44 -10.61
N ARG A 103 -0.10 -14.76 -9.95
CA ARG A 103 -0.24 -16.04 -9.26
C ARG A 103 -0.30 -17.24 -10.19
N LYS A 104 -0.59 -17.04 -11.47
CA LYS A 104 -0.49 -18.09 -12.48
C LYS A 104 0.95 -18.58 -12.67
N GLU A 105 1.92 -17.73 -12.36
CA GLU A 105 3.33 -18.09 -12.42
C GLU A 105 3.83 -18.87 -11.19
N ALA A 106 3.01 -19.01 -10.15
CA ALA A 106 3.35 -19.72 -8.92
C ALA A 106 2.44 -20.92 -8.73
N VAL A 107 3.00 -22.13 -8.90
CA VAL A 107 2.23 -23.38 -8.85
C VAL A 107 1.75 -23.72 -7.45
N ASP A 108 2.44 -23.23 -6.41
CA ASP A 108 2.15 -23.44 -5.00
C ASP A 108 2.63 -22.27 -4.13
N LYS A 109 2.39 -22.38 -2.83
CA LYS A 109 2.78 -21.40 -1.81
C LYS A 109 4.31 -21.20 -1.73
N VAL A 110 5.08 -22.27 -1.88
CA VAL A 110 6.55 -22.22 -1.79
C VAL A 110 7.10 -21.46 -3.00
N SER A 111 6.59 -21.76 -4.18
CA SER A 111 6.95 -21.07 -5.42
C SER A 111 6.60 -19.58 -5.35
N LEU A 112 5.43 -19.22 -4.82
CA LEU A 112 5.03 -17.81 -4.61
C LEU A 112 5.97 -17.10 -3.64
N SER A 113 6.28 -17.75 -2.50
CA SER A 113 7.21 -17.20 -1.50
C SER A 113 8.60 -16.95 -2.09
N GLY A 114 9.13 -17.91 -2.86
CA GLY A 114 10.43 -17.78 -3.51
C GLY A 114 10.47 -16.66 -4.55
N LYS A 115 9.42 -16.54 -5.38
CA LYS A 115 9.30 -15.44 -6.37
C LYS A 115 9.21 -14.08 -5.69
N LEU A 116 8.40 -13.98 -4.64
CA LEU A 116 8.22 -12.75 -3.87
C LEU A 116 9.52 -12.34 -3.18
N ALA A 117 10.20 -13.26 -2.50
CA ALA A 117 11.48 -12.99 -1.86
C ALA A 117 12.53 -12.48 -2.87
N LYS A 118 12.63 -13.13 -4.04
CA LYS A 118 13.53 -12.70 -5.12
C LYS A 118 13.17 -11.32 -5.65
N ALA A 119 11.89 -11.04 -5.85
CA ALA A 119 11.44 -9.75 -6.36
C ALA A 119 11.70 -8.62 -5.35
N ILE A 120 11.41 -8.84 -4.06
CA ILE A 120 11.70 -7.86 -3.00
C ILE A 120 13.22 -7.63 -2.89
N HIS A 121 14.01 -8.69 -2.85
CA HIS A 121 15.47 -8.58 -2.81
C HIS A 121 16.01 -7.77 -4.00
N GLY A 122 15.57 -8.10 -5.22
CA GLY A 122 15.98 -7.39 -6.43
C GLY A 122 15.60 -5.91 -6.42
N ALA A 123 14.40 -5.59 -5.97
CA ALA A 123 13.92 -4.21 -5.87
C ALA A 123 14.71 -3.39 -4.83
N MET A 124 14.97 -3.96 -3.65
CA MET A 124 15.76 -3.29 -2.62
C MET A 124 17.23 -3.11 -3.08
N SER A 125 17.80 -4.12 -3.76
CA SER A 125 19.16 -4.04 -4.33
C SER A 125 19.28 -2.97 -5.42
N ALA A 126 18.26 -2.81 -6.25
CA ALA A 126 18.25 -1.78 -7.31
C ALA A 126 18.30 -0.35 -6.74
N HIS A 127 17.84 -0.16 -5.50
CA HIS A 127 17.87 1.12 -4.79
C HIS A 127 18.81 1.13 -3.57
N GLN A 128 19.84 0.27 -3.58
CA GLN A 128 20.72 0.08 -2.45
C GLN A 128 21.39 1.39 -1.96
N GLU A 129 21.86 2.24 -2.87
CA GLU A 129 22.47 3.53 -2.52
C GLU A 129 21.49 4.44 -1.73
N TYR A 130 20.22 4.43 -2.11
CA TYR A 130 19.19 5.17 -1.39
C TYR A 130 19.09 4.68 0.07
N PHE A 131 19.00 3.37 0.30
CA PHE A 131 18.87 2.81 1.65
C PHE A 131 20.15 2.95 2.48
N LEU A 132 21.34 2.83 1.86
CA LEU A 132 22.62 2.99 2.55
C LEU A 132 22.89 4.43 3.04
N SER A 133 22.10 5.41 2.60
CA SER A 133 22.16 6.79 3.10
C SER A 133 21.56 6.94 4.51
N TYR A 134 20.96 5.89 5.07
CA TYR A 134 20.34 5.89 6.41
C TYR A 134 21.11 5.02 7.39
N ASP A 135 21.20 5.47 8.62
CA ASP A 135 21.87 4.74 9.72
C ASP A 135 21.01 3.58 10.24
N LYS A 136 19.68 3.69 10.08
CA LYS A 136 18.72 2.71 10.56
C LYS A 136 17.48 2.65 9.68
N ILE A 137 16.98 1.43 9.42
CA ILE A 137 15.72 1.17 8.73
C ILE A 137 14.73 0.58 9.73
N ILE A 138 13.53 1.16 9.80
CA ILE A 138 12.45 0.68 10.67
C ILE A 138 11.30 0.22 9.77
N VAL A 139 11.02 -1.09 9.82
CA VAL A 139 9.97 -1.72 9.02
C VAL A 139 8.70 -1.84 9.85
N TYR A 140 7.61 -1.24 9.38
CA TYR A 140 6.28 -1.29 9.97
C TYR A 140 5.38 -2.18 9.12
N TYR A 141 4.93 -3.27 9.71
CA TYR A 141 4.00 -4.21 9.08
C TYR A 141 3.01 -4.73 10.14
N ASP A 142 1.76 -4.96 9.77
CA ASP A 142 0.72 -5.42 10.70
C ASP A 142 0.83 -6.91 11.05
N ASN A 143 1.69 -7.65 10.31
CA ASN A 143 1.85 -9.11 10.39
C ASN A 143 0.57 -9.88 10.00
N GLY A 144 -0.18 -9.34 9.06
CA GLY A 144 -1.40 -9.97 8.53
C GLY A 144 -1.15 -11.36 7.95
N GLN A 145 0.05 -11.58 7.36
CA GLN A 145 0.44 -12.87 6.78
C GLN A 145 1.82 -13.32 7.27
N ASN A 146 1.89 -14.49 7.91
CA ASN A 146 3.13 -15.05 8.48
C ASN A 146 4.22 -15.27 7.42
N GLU A 147 3.82 -15.70 6.21
CA GLU A 147 4.73 -15.94 5.11
C GLU A 147 5.42 -14.65 4.64
N LEU A 148 4.66 -13.58 4.50
CA LEU A 148 5.22 -12.27 4.14
C LEU A 148 6.12 -11.75 5.25
N SER A 149 5.72 -11.87 6.51
CA SER A 149 6.56 -11.50 7.67
C SER A 149 7.91 -12.21 7.62
N ALA A 150 7.92 -13.52 7.34
CA ALA A 150 9.16 -14.30 7.25
C ALA A 150 10.05 -13.84 6.09
N ILE A 151 9.45 -13.58 4.92
CA ILE A 151 10.17 -13.08 3.73
C ILE A 151 10.78 -11.70 4.00
N LEU A 152 10.00 -10.77 4.56
CA LEU A 152 10.48 -9.42 4.88
C LEU A 152 11.65 -9.47 5.87
N ASN A 153 11.50 -10.23 6.96
CA ASN A 153 12.58 -10.41 7.93
C ASN A 153 13.86 -10.96 7.28
N ALA A 154 13.75 -12.01 6.46
CA ALA A 154 14.90 -12.60 5.80
C ALA A 154 15.57 -11.61 4.81
N VAL A 155 14.80 -10.98 3.93
CA VAL A 155 15.34 -10.11 2.88
C VAL A 155 15.99 -8.85 3.49
N PHE A 156 15.30 -8.16 4.40
CA PHE A 156 15.82 -6.92 4.99
C PHE A 156 17.02 -7.17 5.89
N SER A 157 17.03 -8.26 6.70
CA SER A 157 18.18 -8.59 7.56
C SER A 157 19.42 -9.02 6.79
N ILE A 158 19.27 -9.54 5.57
CA ILE A 158 20.42 -9.88 4.71
C ILE A 158 20.98 -8.63 4.04
N GLN A 159 20.12 -7.69 3.63
CA GLN A 159 20.52 -6.53 2.83
C GLN A 159 20.99 -5.34 3.65
N PHE A 160 20.50 -5.18 4.87
CA PHE A 160 20.74 -4.00 5.68
C PHE A 160 21.28 -4.37 7.06
N SER A 161 22.32 -3.70 7.52
CA SER A 161 23.00 -4.01 8.77
C SER A 161 22.26 -3.60 10.04
N ASN A 162 21.35 -2.61 9.92
CA ASN A 162 20.60 -2.06 11.06
C ASN A 162 19.11 -1.92 10.71
N VAL A 163 18.36 -3.00 10.94
CA VAL A 163 16.92 -3.06 10.67
C VAL A 163 16.18 -3.41 11.97
N GLU A 164 15.13 -2.65 12.23
CA GLU A 164 14.18 -2.93 13.32
C GLU A 164 12.80 -3.23 12.71
N PHE A 165 12.17 -4.33 13.14
CA PHE A 165 10.81 -4.67 12.74
C PHE A 165 9.82 -4.30 13.85
N ARG A 166 8.77 -3.58 13.49
CA ARG A 166 7.70 -3.18 14.40
C ARG A 166 6.37 -3.70 13.88
N LYS A 167 5.65 -4.44 14.73
CA LYS A 167 4.25 -4.71 14.47
C LYS A 167 3.47 -3.39 14.54
N ALA A 168 2.76 -3.05 13.48
CA ALA A 168 2.04 -1.79 13.37
C ALA A 168 0.53 -2.02 13.24
N GLU A 169 -0.25 -1.16 13.89
CA GLU A 169 -1.70 -1.14 13.78
C GLU A 169 -2.11 -0.02 12.81
N PRO A 170 -2.88 -0.32 11.74
CA PRO A 170 -3.25 0.68 10.73
C PRO A 170 -3.94 1.91 11.30
N GLN A 171 -4.66 1.78 12.43
CA GLN A 171 -5.32 2.89 13.11
C GLN A 171 -4.32 3.91 13.66
N ARG A 172 -3.12 3.48 14.07
CA ARG A 172 -2.09 4.33 14.69
C ARG A 172 -1.13 4.96 13.68
N TYR A 173 -1.00 4.35 12.50
CA TYR A 173 -0.01 4.78 11.52
C TYR A 173 -0.66 5.14 10.17
N ARG A 174 -0.84 6.44 9.92
CA ARG A 174 -1.46 6.93 8.68
C ARG A 174 -0.67 6.55 7.42
N LEU A 175 0.64 6.36 7.52
CA LEU A 175 1.44 5.88 6.40
C LEU A 175 1.21 4.39 6.07
N LEU A 176 0.74 3.59 7.04
CA LEU A 176 0.29 2.23 6.74
C LEU A 176 -1.02 2.25 5.93
N GLN A 177 -1.94 3.19 6.24
CA GLN A 177 -3.14 3.41 5.42
C GLN A 177 -2.79 3.97 4.03
N ALA A 178 -1.70 4.75 3.91
CA ALA A 178 -1.18 5.17 2.61
C ALA A 178 -0.65 3.98 1.80
N ALA A 179 -0.01 2.99 2.46
CA ALA A 179 0.44 1.76 1.80
C ALA A 179 -0.76 0.93 1.29
N ASP A 180 -1.81 0.72 2.10
CA ASP A 180 -3.09 0.11 1.67
C ASP A 180 -3.70 0.85 0.47
N PHE A 181 -3.75 2.18 0.54
CA PHE A 181 -4.27 3.00 -0.56
C PHE A 181 -3.48 2.78 -1.84
N ILE A 182 -2.16 2.86 -1.80
CA ILE A 182 -1.30 2.71 -2.98
C ILE A 182 -1.39 1.27 -3.51
N CYS A 183 -1.38 0.26 -2.64
CA CYS A 183 -1.54 -1.15 -2.99
C CYS A 183 -2.86 -1.41 -3.74
N SER A 184 -3.96 -0.89 -3.21
CA SER A 184 -5.28 -0.98 -3.84
C SER A 184 -5.32 -0.29 -5.20
N MET A 185 -4.70 0.89 -5.35
CA MET A 185 -4.64 1.59 -6.63
C MET A 185 -3.78 0.86 -7.67
N GLU A 186 -2.65 0.27 -7.27
CA GLU A 186 -1.82 -0.53 -8.17
C GLU A 186 -2.53 -1.83 -8.61
N LEU A 187 -3.29 -2.47 -7.73
CA LEU A 187 -4.16 -3.59 -8.13
C LEU A 187 -5.20 -3.15 -9.16
N LEU A 188 -5.82 -1.99 -8.96
CA LEU A 188 -6.78 -1.42 -9.93
C LEU A 188 -6.11 -1.02 -11.25
N ARG A 189 -4.83 -0.59 -11.22
CA ARG A 189 -4.04 -0.36 -12.43
C ARG A 189 -3.94 -1.63 -13.26
N ILE A 190 -3.52 -2.75 -12.65
CA ILE A 190 -3.39 -4.04 -13.31
C ILE A 190 -4.74 -4.48 -13.89
N LYS A 191 -5.79 -4.47 -13.07
CA LYS A 191 -7.15 -4.83 -13.51
C LYS A 191 -7.63 -3.98 -14.68
N LYS A 192 -7.35 -2.68 -14.66
CA LYS A 192 -7.72 -1.76 -15.73
C LYS A 192 -6.98 -2.09 -17.03
N ASP A 193 -5.67 -2.32 -16.95
CA ASP A 193 -4.84 -2.59 -18.13
C ASP A 193 -5.21 -3.95 -18.77
N GLU A 194 -5.65 -4.90 -17.96
CA GLU A 194 -6.22 -6.19 -18.39
C GLU A 194 -7.72 -6.13 -18.76
N LYS A 195 -8.37 -4.97 -18.66
CA LYS A 195 -9.82 -4.81 -18.89
C LYS A 195 -10.69 -5.68 -17.96
N ARG A 196 -10.28 -5.82 -16.71
CA ARG A 196 -10.90 -6.69 -15.68
C ARG A 196 -11.49 -5.91 -14.51
N LEU A 197 -11.64 -4.59 -14.63
CA LEU A 197 -12.38 -3.82 -13.63
C LEU A 197 -13.82 -4.33 -13.55
N SER A 198 -14.32 -4.48 -12.33
CA SER A 198 -15.73 -4.75 -12.09
C SER A 198 -16.58 -3.52 -12.41
N LYS A 199 -17.88 -3.72 -12.70
CA LYS A 199 -18.81 -2.62 -12.93
C LYS A 199 -18.86 -1.62 -11.76
N SER A 200 -18.72 -2.09 -10.52
CA SER A 200 -18.68 -1.23 -9.35
C SER A 200 -17.41 -0.37 -9.29
N GLU A 201 -16.24 -0.97 -9.60
CA GLU A 201 -14.97 -0.24 -9.71
C GLU A 201 -14.99 0.80 -10.84
N GLU A 202 -15.51 0.43 -12.03
CA GLU A 202 -15.68 1.37 -13.14
C GLU A 202 -16.60 2.54 -12.78
N ASN A 203 -17.74 2.26 -12.13
CA ASN A 203 -18.67 3.30 -11.68
C ASN A 203 -18.05 4.18 -10.61
N PHE A 204 -17.28 3.61 -9.68
CA PHE A 204 -16.60 4.36 -8.62
C PHE A 204 -15.64 5.40 -9.21
N PHE A 205 -14.93 5.09 -10.28
CA PHE A 205 -13.92 5.95 -10.91
C PHE A 205 -14.38 6.59 -12.23
N TYR A 206 -15.68 6.85 -12.40
CA TYR A 206 -16.24 7.50 -13.59
C TYR A 206 -15.71 6.91 -14.91
N LYS A 207 -15.96 5.63 -15.14
CA LYS A 207 -15.48 4.86 -16.31
C LYS A 207 -13.94 4.79 -16.42
N SER A 208 -13.27 4.61 -15.30
CA SER A 208 -11.81 4.45 -15.18
C SER A 208 -10.92 5.63 -15.64
N GLN A 209 -11.49 6.69 -16.20
CA GLN A 209 -10.68 7.86 -16.60
C GLN A 209 -10.10 8.60 -15.41
N GLU A 210 -10.88 8.75 -14.34
CA GLU A 210 -10.46 9.40 -13.12
C GLU A 210 -9.38 8.59 -12.39
N LEU A 211 -9.53 7.26 -12.36
CA LEU A 211 -8.50 6.36 -11.85
C LEU A 211 -7.15 6.69 -12.50
N LYS A 212 -7.09 6.72 -13.85
CA LYS A 212 -5.83 6.98 -14.57
C LYS A 212 -5.31 8.40 -14.37
N LYS A 213 -6.17 9.41 -14.60
CA LYS A 213 -5.74 10.81 -14.70
C LYS A 213 -5.42 11.44 -13.35
N THR A 214 -6.06 10.95 -12.30
CA THR A 214 -5.97 11.52 -10.95
C THR A 214 -5.19 10.62 -10.02
N PHE A 215 -5.70 9.44 -9.73
CA PHE A 215 -5.12 8.56 -8.71
C PHE A 215 -3.78 7.96 -9.15
N LEU A 216 -3.74 7.27 -10.28
CA LEU A 216 -2.52 6.60 -10.74
C LEU A 216 -1.43 7.60 -11.12
N LYS A 217 -1.79 8.73 -11.75
CA LYS A 217 -0.81 9.79 -12.05
C LYS A 217 -0.19 10.41 -10.79
N SER A 218 -0.96 10.50 -9.71
CA SER A 218 -0.43 10.97 -8.42
C SER A 218 0.54 9.97 -7.81
N ILE A 219 0.22 8.68 -7.84
CA ILE A 219 1.09 7.62 -7.35
C ILE A 219 2.38 7.54 -8.18
N ASP A 220 2.29 7.69 -9.51
CA ASP A 220 3.48 7.67 -10.39
C ASP A 220 4.53 8.73 -10.04
N LYS A 221 4.11 9.85 -9.44
CA LYS A 221 5.02 10.89 -8.95
C LYS A 221 5.73 10.54 -7.64
N LYS A 222 5.25 9.49 -6.96
CA LYS A 222 5.79 9.00 -5.68
C LYS A 222 6.65 7.75 -5.84
N LYS A 223 6.72 7.19 -7.05
CA LYS A 223 7.55 6.01 -7.30
C LYS A 223 9.03 6.31 -7.07
N LEU A 224 9.70 5.38 -6.37
CA LEU A 224 11.14 5.42 -6.11
C LEU A 224 11.91 5.13 -7.40
#